data_98e6e7d75a9cf0ad168a16e4768f6830
#
_entry.id   98e6e7d75a9cf0ad168a16e4768f6830
#
_cell.length_a   1.000
_cell.length_b   1.000
_cell.length_c   1.000
_cell.angle_alpha   90.00
_cell.angle_beta   90.00
_cell.angle_gamma   90.00
#
_symmetry.space_group_name_H-M   'P 1'
#
loop_
_entity.id
_entity.type
_entity.pdbx_description
1 polymer ?
#
loop_
_entity_poly.entity_id
_entity_poly.type
_entity_poly.pdbx_seq_one_letter_code
_entity_poly.pdbx_strand_id
1 'polypeptide(L)'
;MSKELQLTAEESFEEELRALIKEDKSPKPEGWKLSPKAVLTYICGGKAGAKDIVPKYIGNKRLIEICIATLITDRALLLTGEPGTAKSWLSEHLAAAISGDSKKVIQGSAGTTEEQIRYSWNYAMLLSGGPSMEALVKSPVYKAMESGSMVRFEEVTRCLPEVQDALISLLSEKRISVPELGIDMPAIKGFSLIATANTRDRGVNDMSAALKRRFNMVVLPSPKDIETEMSIVNQRVGQLSSRLDTNSALPGERIVRKVITIFRELRNGQTLDNRQKVKSPSGILSTAEAISLLTNSMALAGSFGSGEVSDEDIAAGLQGAVIKNDEKDRQIWSEYLNNVMKLKGSEWRNLYNSCQELLKD
;
A
#
# COMPACT_ATOMS: atom_id res chain seq x y z
N MET A 1 19.77 15.78 14.71
CA MET A 1 18.73 15.81 13.66
C MET A 1 17.61 14.89 14.11
N SER A 2 16.36 15.35 14.18
CA SER A 2 15.20 14.49 14.47
C SER A 2 15.07 13.47 13.35
N LYS A 3 14.95 12.18 13.68
CA LYS A 3 14.69 11.12 12.70
C LYS A 3 13.25 11.30 12.18
N GLU A 4 13.07 11.25 10.86
CA GLU A 4 11.73 11.23 10.28
C GLU A 4 10.97 9.98 10.75
N LEU A 5 9.68 10.14 11.06
CA LEU A 5 8.83 9.06 11.54
C LEU A 5 8.66 7.97 10.46
N GLN A 6 8.57 8.39 9.20
CA GLN A 6 8.38 7.48 8.05
C GLN A 6 9.35 7.85 6.93
N LEU A 7 10.26 6.94 6.63
CA LEU A 7 11.15 7.05 5.48
C LEU A 7 10.44 6.61 4.20
N THR A 8 10.77 7.23 3.09
CA THR A 8 10.31 6.79 1.77
C THR A 8 10.96 5.47 1.36
N ALA A 9 10.43 4.85 0.29
CA ALA A 9 10.97 3.60 -0.22
C ALA A 9 12.44 3.74 -0.63
N GLU A 10 12.82 4.83 -1.30
CA GLU A 10 14.20 5.11 -1.72
C GLU A 10 15.13 5.34 -0.53
N GLU A 11 14.67 5.92 0.55
CA GLU A 11 15.45 6.13 1.78
C GLU A 11 15.57 4.82 2.59
N SER A 12 14.47 4.06 2.70
CA SER A 12 14.44 2.80 3.44
C SER A 12 15.29 1.70 2.82
N PHE A 13 15.46 1.72 1.49
CA PHE A 13 16.17 0.71 0.72
C PHE A 13 17.30 1.30 -0.14
N GLU A 14 17.90 2.38 0.35
CA GLU A 14 18.95 3.11 -0.37
C GLU A 14 20.13 2.23 -0.78
N GLU A 15 20.61 1.38 0.12
CA GLU A 15 21.73 0.47 -0.16
C GLU A 15 21.42 -0.52 -1.29
N GLU A 16 20.19 -1.07 -1.32
CA GLU A 16 19.76 -2.00 -2.36
C GLU A 16 19.65 -1.29 -3.71
N LEU A 17 19.06 -0.09 -3.73
CA LEU A 17 18.94 0.72 -4.95
C LEU A 17 20.31 1.15 -5.48
N ARG A 18 21.24 1.55 -4.61
CA ARG A 18 22.62 1.88 -4.99
C ARG A 18 23.34 0.66 -5.58
N ALA A 19 23.19 -0.52 -4.98
CA ALA A 19 23.79 -1.75 -5.50
C ALA A 19 23.24 -2.11 -6.88
N LEU A 20 21.91 -2.01 -7.06
CA LEU A 20 21.27 -2.24 -8.36
C LEU A 20 21.73 -1.25 -9.42
N ILE A 21 21.80 0.06 -9.10
CA ILE A 21 22.28 1.09 -10.04
C ILE A 21 23.71 0.78 -10.51
N LYS A 22 24.57 0.33 -9.60
CA LYS A 22 25.97 0.00 -9.90
C LYS A 22 26.12 -1.21 -10.81
N GLU A 23 25.31 -2.26 -10.58
CA GLU A 23 25.41 -3.52 -11.29
C GLU A 23 24.55 -3.58 -12.57
N ASP A 24 23.59 -2.67 -12.74
CA ASP A 24 22.66 -2.66 -13.86
C ASP A 24 23.29 -2.15 -15.16
N LYS A 25 23.66 -3.09 -16.02
CA LYS A 25 24.20 -2.85 -17.37
C LYS A 25 23.16 -3.02 -18.48
N SER A 26 21.91 -3.32 -18.13
CA SER A 26 20.85 -3.53 -19.12
C SER A 26 20.34 -2.20 -19.68
N PRO A 27 19.79 -2.18 -20.91
CA PRO A 27 19.19 -0.97 -21.48
C PRO A 27 18.10 -0.40 -20.57
N LYS A 28 18.13 0.92 -20.41
CA LYS A 28 17.16 1.66 -19.59
C LYS A 28 16.25 2.50 -20.49
N PRO A 29 14.92 2.51 -20.27
CA PRO A 29 14.06 3.52 -20.85
C PRO A 29 14.55 4.93 -20.46
N GLU A 30 14.32 5.90 -21.35
CA GLU A 30 14.70 7.28 -21.10
C GLU A 30 14.01 7.81 -19.83
N GLY A 31 14.77 8.48 -18.96
CA GLY A 31 14.28 8.97 -17.67
C GLY A 31 14.30 7.95 -16.51
N TRP A 32 14.55 6.65 -16.77
CA TRP A 32 14.57 5.62 -15.74
C TRP A 32 15.94 5.52 -15.05
N LYS A 33 15.94 5.32 -13.73
CA LYS A 33 17.15 5.07 -12.94
C LYS A 33 17.65 3.64 -13.10
N LEU A 34 16.72 2.67 -13.16
CA LEU A 34 16.99 1.24 -13.31
C LEU A 34 16.39 0.70 -14.60
N SER A 35 17.02 -0.31 -15.17
CA SER A 35 16.44 -1.06 -16.28
C SER A 35 15.21 -1.86 -15.83
N PRO A 36 14.33 -2.28 -16.75
CA PRO A 36 13.18 -3.11 -16.42
C PRO A 36 13.53 -4.39 -15.65
N LYS A 37 14.68 -5.01 -15.97
CA LYS A 37 15.19 -6.20 -15.26
C LYS A 37 15.62 -5.87 -13.83
N ALA A 38 16.30 -4.75 -13.63
CA ALA A 38 16.75 -4.33 -12.31
C ALA A 38 15.55 -3.87 -11.44
N VAL A 39 14.54 -3.18 -12.02
CA VAL A 39 13.27 -2.88 -11.34
C VAL A 39 12.58 -4.17 -10.90
N LEU A 40 12.51 -5.19 -11.76
CA LEU A 40 11.93 -6.48 -11.43
C LEU A 40 12.68 -7.15 -10.26
N THR A 41 14.02 -7.12 -10.27
CA THR A 41 14.85 -7.64 -9.18
C THR A 41 14.61 -6.88 -7.89
N TYR A 42 14.49 -5.54 -7.94
CA TYR A 42 14.18 -4.73 -6.77
C TYR A 42 12.82 -5.09 -6.15
N ILE A 43 11.80 -5.29 -6.99
CA ILE A 43 10.44 -5.58 -6.50
C ILE A 43 10.28 -7.04 -6.04
N CYS A 44 10.79 -8.00 -6.81
CA CYS A 44 10.58 -9.43 -6.55
C CYS A 44 11.68 -10.09 -5.70
N GLY A 45 12.73 -9.34 -5.40
CA GLY A 45 13.91 -9.89 -4.73
C GLY A 45 14.89 -10.55 -5.68
N GLY A 46 16.10 -10.77 -5.20
CA GLY A 46 17.18 -11.38 -5.96
C GLY A 46 18.55 -10.93 -5.47
N LYS A 47 19.49 -10.74 -6.40
CA LYS A 47 20.85 -10.29 -6.09
C LYS A 47 21.29 -9.13 -7.00
N ALA A 48 22.09 -8.23 -6.44
CA ALA A 48 22.83 -7.20 -7.16
C ALA A 48 24.31 -7.31 -6.76
N GLY A 49 25.10 -8.02 -7.57
CA GLY A 49 26.45 -8.44 -7.17
C GLY A 49 26.43 -9.31 -5.91
N ALA A 50 27.09 -8.86 -4.85
CA ALA A 50 27.13 -9.55 -3.56
C ALA A 50 25.94 -9.15 -2.62
N LYS A 51 25.16 -8.11 -2.98
CA LYS A 51 24.04 -7.64 -2.14
C LYS A 51 22.79 -8.47 -2.42
N ASP A 52 22.18 -8.99 -1.37
CA ASP A 52 20.86 -9.58 -1.43
C ASP A 52 19.80 -8.47 -1.48
N ILE A 53 18.83 -8.61 -2.38
CA ILE A 53 17.70 -7.69 -2.56
C ILE A 53 16.47 -8.35 -1.95
N VAL A 54 15.93 -7.74 -0.92
CA VAL A 54 14.74 -8.24 -0.22
C VAL A 54 13.50 -8.00 -1.09
N PRO A 55 12.60 -9.00 -1.28
CA PRO A 55 11.39 -8.80 -2.07
C PRO A 55 10.47 -7.75 -1.43
N LYS A 56 9.92 -6.84 -2.24
CA LYS A 56 8.89 -5.86 -1.86
C LYS A 56 7.50 -6.37 -2.19
N TYR A 57 7.43 -7.33 -3.09
CA TYR A 57 6.20 -8.03 -3.46
C TYR A 57 6.44 -9.53 -3.48
N ILE A 58 5.65 -10.27 -2.71
CA ILE A 58 5.64 -11.73 -2.66
C ILE A 58 4.36 -12.21 -3.34
N GLY A 59 4.50 -12.85 -4.49
CA GLY A 59 3.36 -13.33 -5.29
C GLY A 59 3.74 -13.63 -6.73
N ASN A 60 2.77 -13.51 -7.64
CA ASN A 60 3.00 -13.81 -9.05
C ASN A 60 3.90 -12.77 -9.72
N LYS A 61 5.13 -13.17 -10.00
CA LYS A 61 6.14 -12.35 -10.69
C LYS A 61 5.64 -11.77 -12.01
N ARG A 62 4.80 -12.54 -12.75
CA ARG A 62 4.26 -12.07 -14.04
C ARG A 62 3.41 -10.81 -13.93
N LEU A 63 2.71 -10.60 -12.81
CA LEU A 63 1.97 -9.36 -12.57
C LEU A 63 2.91 -8.15 -12.49
N ILE A 64 4.07 -8.32 -11.85
CA ILE A 64 5.07 -7.25 -11.76
C ILE A 64 5.71 -6.97 -13.13
N GLU A 65 5.99 -8.00 -13.91
CA GLU A 65 6.46 -7.84 -15.29
C GLU A 65 5.46 -7.04 -16.14
N ILE A 66 4.15 -7.30 -15.99
CA ILE A 66 3.09 -6.55 -16.69
C ILE A 66 3.06 -5.08 -16.19
N CYS A 67 3.19 -4.83 -14.88
CA CYS A 67 3.27 -3.47 -14.35
C CYS A 67 4.44 -2.70 -14.98
N ILE A 68 5.63 -3.29 -14.97
CA ILE A 68 6.85 -2.68 -15.52
C ILE A 68 6.69 -2.44 -17.03
N ALA A 69 6.21 -3.44 -17.78
CA ALA A 69 5.97 -3.32 -19.21
C ALA A 69 4.96 -2.20 -19.54
N THR A 70 3.91 -2.05 -18.72
CA THR A 70 2.96 -0.95 -18.86
C THR A 70 3.65 0.42 -18.73
N LEU A 71 4.51 0.59 -17.72
CA LEU A 71 5.18 1.85 -17.45
C LEU A 71 6.25 2.24 -18.49
N ILE A 72 6.67 1.31 -19.34
CA ILE A 72 7.52 1.57 -20.51
C ILE A 72 6.71 2.19 -21.65
N THR A 73 5.41 1.91 -21.69
CA THR A 73 4.52 2.42 -22.73
C THR A 73 3.99 3.82 -22.38
N ASP A 74 3.12 4.36 -23.22
CA ASP A 74 2.42 5.63 -22.99
C ASP A 74 1.21 5.51 -22.04
N ARG A 75 0.83 4.28 -21.64
CA ARG A 75 -0.31 4.04 -20.78
C ARG A 75 0.03 4.21 -19.30
N ALA A 76 -0.92 4.75 -18.54
CA ALA A 76 -0.85 4.75 -17.10
C ALA A 76 -1.14 3.35 -16.51
N LEU A 77 -0.56 3.05 -15.36
CA LEU A 77 -0.81 1.81 -14.63
C LEU A 77 -1.91 2.03 -13.58
N LEU A 78 -2.92 1.16 -13.55
CA LEU A 78 -3.92 1.12 -12.49
C LEU A 78 -3.79 -0.18 -11.70
N LEU A 79 -3.35 -0.07 -10.45
CA LEU A 79 -3.32 -1.18 -9.49
C LEU A 79 -4.66 -1.28 -8.77
N THR A 80 -5.34 -2.39 -8.93
CA THR A 80 -6.62 -2.66 -8.27
C THR A 80 -6.53 -3.90 -7.37
N GLY A 81 -7.48 -4.07 -6.48
CA GLY A 81 -7.56 -5.23 -5.58
C GLY A 81 -8.25 -4.87 -4.28
N GLU A 82 -8.40 -5.87 -3.42
CA GLU A 82 -8.98 -5.68 -2.10
C GLU A 82 -8.10 -4.76 -1.22
N PRO A 83 -8.65 -4.10 -0.19
CA PRO A 83 -7.86 -3.39 0.80
C PRO A 83 -6.76 -4.28 1.40
N GLY A 84 -5.58 -3.72 1.61
CA GLY A 84 -4.45 -4.45 2.20
C GLY A 84 -3.68 -5.39 1.26
N THR A 85 -3.93 -5.37 -0.06
CA THR A 85 -3.16 -6.14 -1.06
C THR A 85 -1.87 -5.47 -1.52
N ALA A 86 -1.34 -4.52 -0.75
CA ALA A 86 -0.07 -3.82 -0.99
C ALA A 86 -0.03 -2.94 -2.25
N LYS A 87 -1.17 -2.42 -2.74
CA LYS A 87 -1.23 -1.54 -3.93
C LYS A 87 -0.35 -0.29 -3.77
N SER A 88 -0.57 0.49 -2.70
CA SER A 88 0.18 1.72 -2.41
C SER A 88 1.66 1.43 -2.12
N TRP A 89 1.96 0.32 -1.46
CA TRP A 89 3.31 -0.15 -1.24
C TRP A 89 4.03 -0.44 -2.56
N LEU A 90 3.38 -1.18 -3.47
CA LEU A 90 3.95 -1.50 -4.78
C LEU A 90 4.10 -0.25 -5.64
N SER A 91 3.13 0.68 -5.64
CA SER A 91 3.21 1.94 -6.38
C SER A 91 4.39 2.79 -5.93
N GLU A 92 4.62 2.88 -4.61
CA GLU A 92 5.74 3.59 -4.02
C GLU A 92 7.09 3.00 -4.45
N HIS A 93 7.24 1.69 -4.33
CA HIS A 93 8.48 1.01 -4.70
C HIS A 93 8.76 1.03 -6.21
N LEU A 94 7.73 0.98 -7.06
CA LEU A 94 7.90 1.16 -8.50
C LEU A 94 8.38 2.59 -8.81
N ALA A 95 7.78 3.61 -8.19
CA ALA A 95 8.21 5.00 -8.38
C ALA A 95 9.65 5.23 -7.89
N ALA A 96 10.02 4.70 -6.73
CA ALA A 96 11.36 4.76 -6.17
C ALA A 96 12.40 4.09 -7.10
N ALA A 97 12.13 2.88 -7.59
CA ALA A 97 13.03 2.13 -8.46
C ALA A 97 13.20 2.77 -9.84
N ILE A 98 12.11 3.31 -10.40
CA ILE A 98 12.10 3.88 -11.76
C ILE A 98 12.64 5.32 -11.76
N SER A 99 12.14 6.18 -10.87
CA SER A 99 12.44 7.62 -10.87
C SER A 99 13.43 8.04 -9.80
N GLY A 100 13.70 7.20 -8.79
CA GLY A 100 14.48 7.56 -7.61
C GLY A 100 13.76 8.54 -6.67
N ASP A 101 12.44 8.71 -6.85
CA ASP A 101 11.61 9.63 -6.08
C ASP A 101 10.17 9.10 -6.05
N SER A 102 9.68 8.75 -4.87
CA SER A 102 8.32 8.28 -4.64
C SER A 102 7.42 9.36 -4.01
N LYS A 103 7.93 10.56 -3.77
CA LYS A 103 7.26 11.64 -3.02
C LYS A 103 6.19 12.39 -3.84
N LYS A 104 6.21 12.25 -5.18
CA LYS A 104 5.20 12.86 -6.05
C LYS A 104 3.91 12.04 -5.97
N VAL A 105 3.06 12.37 -5.00
CA VAL A 105 1.82 11.63 -4.73
C VAL A 105 0.63 12.57 -4.56
N ILE A 106 -0.52 12.14 -5.08
CA ILE A 106 -1.84 12.69 -4.78
C ILE A 106 -2.63 11.62 -4.07
N GLN A 107 -3.18 11.95 -2.90
CA GLN A 107 -4.11 11.09 -2.19
C GLN A 107 -5.53 11.46 -2.60
N GLY A 108 -6.21 10.56 -3.28
CA GLY A 108 -7.60 10.75 -3.72
C GLY A 108 -8.57 10.75 -2.54
N SER A 109 -9.49 11.68 -2.56
CA SER A 109 -10.59 11.83 -1.59
C SER A 109 -11.77 12.53 -2.25
N ALA A 110 -12.93 12.58 -1.58
CA ALA A 110 -14.07 13.37 -2.04
C ALA A 110 -13.78 14.89 -2.09
N GLY A 111 -12.78 15.37 -1.34
CA GLY A 111 -12.37 16.77 -1.34
C GLY A 111 -11.21 17.08 -2.30
N THR A 112 -10.74 16.13 -3.08
CA THR A 112 -9.70 16.36 -4.07
C THR A 112 -10.25 17.23 -5.20
N THR A 113 -9.49 18.24 -5.63
CA THR A 113 -9.87 19.18 -6.70
C THR A 113 -9.02 19.00 -7.95
N GLU A 114 -9.49 19.52 -9.09
CA GLU A 114 -8.71 19.53 -10.34
C GLU A 114 -7.40 20.32 -10.19
N GLU A 115 -7.42 21.40 -9.38
CA GLU A 115 -6.23 22.22 -9.10
C GLU A 115 -5.10 21.41 -8.42
N GLN A 116 -5.46 20.46 -7.56
CA GLN A 116 -4.48 19.58 -6.92
C GLN A 116 -3.85 18.59 -7.93
N ILE A 117 -4.52 18.34 -9.05
CA ILE A 117 -4.02 17.49 -10.14
C ILE A 117 -3.16 18.29 -11.11
N ARG A 118 -3.62 19.46 -11.53
CA ARG A 118 -2.95 20.26 -12.56
C ARG A 118 -1.97 21.27 -11.96
N TYR A 119 -2.47 22.37 -11.44
CA TYR A 119 -1.76 23.44 -10.75
C TYR A 119 -2.73 24.32 -10.00
N SER A 120 -2.24 25.12 -9.09
CA SER A 120 -3.01 26.15 -8.41
C SER A 120 -2.21 27.47 -8.39
N TRP A 121 -2.78 28.51 -7.78
CA TRP A 121 -2.16 29.80 -7.69
C TRP A 121 -1.85 30.18 -6.24
N ASN A 122 -0.70 30.80 -6.02
CA ASN A 122 -0.47 31.57 -4.82
C ASN A 122 -1.27 32.89 -4.94
N TYR A 123 -2.43 32.94 -4.31
CA TYR A 123 -3.36 34.07 -4.44
C TYR A 123 -2.77 35.39 -3.99
N ALA A 124 -1.87 35.43 -2.99
CA ALA A 124 -1.22 36.65 -2.56
C ALA A 124 -0.32 37.24 -3.67
N MET A 125 0.43 36.37 -4.34
CA MET A 125 1.28 36.78 -5.47
C MET A 125 0.45 37.13 -6.71
N LEU A 126 -0.61 36.37 -6.96
CA LEU A 126 -1.54 36.64 -8.08
C LEU A 126 -2.21 38.02 -7.97
N LEU A 127 -2.66 38.39 -6.76
CA LEU A 127 -3.29 39.67 -6.51
C LEU A 127 -2.30 40.86 -6.57
N SER A 128 -1.05 40.64 -6.20
CA SER A 128 -0.03 41.70 -6.19
C SER A 128 0.64 41.93 -7.52
N GLY A 129 0.84 40.87 -8.33
CA GLY A 129 1.66 40.95 -9.55
C GLY A 129 1.02 40.34 -10.80
N GLY A 130 -0.21 39.78 -10.68
CA GLY A 130 -0.85 39.06 -11.77
C GLY A 130 -0.31 37.63 -11.99
N PRO A 131 -0.81 36.94 -13.02
CA PRO A 131 -0.35 35.58 -13.36
C PRO A 131 1.14 35.58 -13.74
N SER A 132 1.93 34.76 -13.05
CA SER A 132 3.34 34.58 -13.33
C SER A 132 3.79 33.15 -12.96
N MET A 133 4.97 32.73 -13.45
CA MET A 133 5.54 31.41 -13.08
C MET A 133 5.86 31.31 -11.59
N GLU A 134 6.17 32.42 -10.93
CA GLU A 134 6.44 32.51 -9.50
C GLU A 134 5.16 32.34 -8.68
N ALA A 135 4.03 32.83 -9.19
CA ALA A 135 2.73 32.67 -8.55
C ALA A 135 2.11 31.29 -8.79
N LEU A 136 2.63 30.52 -9.78
CA LEU A 136 2.13 29.19 -10.12
C LEU A 136 2.57 28.16 -9.07
N VAL A 137 1.64 27.49 -8.44
CA VAL A 137 1.89 26.36 -7.52
C VAL A 137 1.76 25.05 -8.27
N LYS A 138 2.91 24.44 -8.57
CA LYS A 138 2.98 23.19 -9.33
C LYS A 138 2.49 22.01 -8.52
N SER A 139 1.51 21.25 -9.03
CA SER A 139 1.05 19.99 -8.46
C SER A 139 2.12 18.89 -8.53
N PRO A 140 1.94 17.75 -7.82
CA PRO A 140 2.78 16.57 -8.00
C PRO A 140 2.82 16.07 -9.45
N VAL A 141 1.69 16.12 -10.17
CA VAL A 141 1.60 15.71 -11.58
C VAL A 141 2.40 16.68 -12.46
N TYR A 142 2.21 17.99 -12.26
CA TYR A 142 3.00 19.02 -12.98
C TYR A 142 4.49 18.77 -12.83
N LYS A 143 4.96 18.62 -11.59
CA LYS A 143 6.38 18.36 -11.27
C LYS A 143 6.89 17.06 -11.91
N ALA A 144 6.06 16.01 -11.95
CA ALA A 144 6.41 14.75 -12.57
C ALA A 144 6.52 14.85 -14.08
N MET A 145 5.60 15.56 -14.73
CA MET A 145 5.63 15.81 -16.17
C MET A 145 6.85 16.64 -16.55
N GLU A 146 7.13 17.70 -15.80
CA GLU A 146 8.28 18.60 -16.02
C GLU A 146 9.63 17.88 -15.85
N SER A 147 9.72 16.93 -14.92
CA SER A 147 10.96 16.20 -14.63
C SER A 147 11.08 14.84 -15.33
N GLY A 148 10.05 14.40 -16.07
CA GLY A 148 10.04 13.06 -16.69
C GLY A 148 10.10 11.93 -15.66
N SER A 149 9.32 12.02 -14.59
CA SER A 149 9.32 11.05 -13.50
C SER A 149 7.96 10.42 -13.26
N MET A 150 7.91 9.41 -12.39
CA MET A 150 6.65 8.79 -11.96
C MET A 150 5.87 9.72 -11.03
N VAL A 151 4.54 9.73 -11.17
CA VAL A 151 3.61 10.28 -10.18
C VAL A 151 2.67 9.19 -9.72
N ARG A 152 2.31 9.21 -8.45
CA ARG A 152 1.38 8.28 -7.82
C ARG A 152 0.06 8.98 -7.56
N PHE A 153 -1.05 8.32 -7.90
CA PHE A 153 -2.40 8.76 -7.56
C PHE A 153 -3.08 7.67 -6.74
N GLU A 154 -3.03 7.81 -5.43
CA GLU A 154 -3.59 6.81 -4.52
C GLU A 154 -5.11 7.00 -4.38
N GLU A 155 -5.86 5.88 -4.40
CA GLU A 155 -7.31 5.84 -4.22
C GLU A 155 -8.09 6.74 -5.21
N VAL A 156 -7.73 6.69 -6.50
CA VAL A 156 -8.33 7.56 -7.55
C VAL A 156 -9.86 7.48 -7.60
N THR A 157 -10.45 6.34 -7.28
CA THR A 157 -11.91 6.12 -7.25
C THR A 157 -12.64 6.83 -6.10
N ARG A 158 -11.92 7.39 -5.12
CA ARG A 158 -12.53 8.24 -4.08
C ARG A 158 -12.77 9.67 -4.53
N CYS A 159 -12.14 10.09 -5.63
CA CYS A 159 -12.39 11.40 -6.22
C CYS A 159 -13.76 11.44 -6.90
N LEU A 160 -14.35 12.62 -6.95
CA LEU A 160 -15.57 12.86 -7.73
C LEU A 160 -15.31 12.59 -9.22
N PRO A 161 -16.33 12.19 -10.00
CA PRO A 161 -16.19 11.89 -11.43
C PRO A 161 -15.56 13.03 -12.23
N GLU A 162 -15.92 14.28 -11.94
CA GLU A 162 -15.39 15.46 -12.60
C GLU A 162 -13.87 15.61 -12.43
N VAL A 163 -13.38 15.27 -11.24
CA VAL A 163 -11.94 15.29 -10.92
C VAL A 163 -11.22 14.12 -11.62
N GLN A 164 -11.87 12.95 -11.70
CA GLN A 164 -11.34 11.83 -12.46
C GLN A 164 -11.23 12.14 -13.95
N ASP A 165 -12.19 12.89 -14.52
CA ASP A 165 -12.21 13.27 -15.93
C ASP A 165 -11.07 14.23 -16.30
N ALA A 166 -10.56 15.04 -15.35
CA ALA A 166 -9.37 15.86 -15.55
C ALA A 166 -8.14 15.02 -15.93
N LEU A 167 -8.08 13.75 -15.47
CA LEU A 167 -7.01 12.82 -15.86
C LEU A 167 -7.11 12.35 -17.32
N ILE A 168 -8.30 12.39 -17.95
CA ILE A 168 -8.50 11.92 -19.33
C ILE A 168 -7.66 12.76 -20.29
N SER A 169 -7.78 14.09 -20.23
CA SER A 169 -7.02 14.99 -21.07
C SER A 169 -5.52 14.88 -20.80
N LEU A 170 -5.14 14.89 -19.53
CA LEU A 170 -3.75 14.78 -19.11
C LEU A 170 -3.07 13.50 -19.60
N LEU A 171 -3.73 12.35 -19.49
CA LEU A 171 -3.20 11.07 -19.93
C LEU A 171 -3.23 10.91 -21.46
N SER A 172 -4.13 11.59 -22.17
CA SER A 172 -4.23 11.56 -23.63
C SER A 172 -3.23 12.50 -24.29
N GLU A 173 -3.25 13.77 -23.87
CA GLU A 173 -2.47 14.84 -24.51
C GLU A 173 -1.03 14.92 -24.01
N LYS A 174 -0.77 14.34 -22.83
CA LYS A 174 0.54 14.40 -22.15
C LYS A 174 1.05 15.84 -22.02
N ARG A 175 0.14 16.77 -21.71
CA ARG A 175 0.46 18.18 -21.45
C ARG A 175 -0.49 18.81 -20.46
N ILE A 176 -0.03 19.86 -19.81
CA ILE A 176 -0.84 20.75 -18.97
C ILE A 176 -0.82 22.13 -19.61
N SER A 177 -2.00 22.61 -20.00
CA SER A 177 -2.18 23.99 -20.45
C SER A 177 -2.36 24.91 -19.24
N VAL A 178 -1.70 26.07 -19.27
CA VAL A 178 -1.84 27.15 -18.30
C VAL A 178 -2.26 28.41 -19.10
N PRO A 179 -3.57 28.56 -19.39
CA PRO A 179 -4.07 29.61 -20.27
C PRO A 179 -3.73 31.02 -19.80
N GLU A 180 -3.68 31.24 -18.47
CA GLU A 180 -3.36 32.53 -17.86
C GLU A 180 -1.95 33.01 -18.17
N LEU A 181 -1.05 32.07 -18.52
CA LEU A 181 0.32 32.37 -18.94
C LEU A 181 0.52 32.18 -20.44
N GLY A 182 -0.48 31.68 -21.14
CA GLY A 182 -0.38 31.34 -22.58
C GLY A 182 0.63 30.22 -22.87
N ILE A 183 0.84 29.29 -21.95
CA ILE A 183 1.80 28.21 -22.09
C ILE A 183 1.15 26.83 -22.03
N ASP A 184 1.73 25.92 -22.81
CA ASP A 184 1.49 24.48 -22.71
C ASP A 184 2.77 23.78 -22.24
N MET A 185 2.68 23.08 -21.10
CA MET A 185 3.79 22.32 -20.54
C MET A 185 3.66 20.85 -20.95
N PRO A 186 4.48 20.35 -21.89
CA PRO A 186 4.46 18.95 -22.29
C PRO A 186 5.13 18.06 -21.25
N ALA A 187 4.71 16.80 -21.18
CA ALA A 187 5.42 15.82 -20.38
C ALA A 187 6.76 15.43 -21.03
N ILE A 188 7.80 15.38 -20.24
CA ILE A 188 9.12 14.89 -20.66
C ILE A 188 9.10 13.35 -20.62
N LYS A 189 9.90 12.72 -21.51
CA LYS A 189 10.09 11.25 -21.51
C LYS A 189 10.52 10.74 -20.15
N GLY A 190 9.95 9.59 -19.76
CA GLY A 190 10.07 9.04 -18.42
C GLY A 190 8.86 9.34 -17.54
N PHE A 191 8.02 10.32 -17.90
CA PHE A 191 6.75 10.54 -17.19
C PHE A 191 5.80 9.37 -17.35
N SER A 192 5.27 8.89 -16.24
CA SER A 192 4.11 8.00 -16.22
C SER A 192 3.34 8.16 -14.91
N LEU A 193 2.10 7.64 -14.87
CA LEU A 193 1.23 7.70 -13.72
C LEU A 193 0.88 6.30 -13.24
N ILE A 194 1.03 6.08 -11.94
CA ILE A 194 0.59 4.87 -11.24
C ILE A 194 -0.61 5.26 -10.37
N ALA A 195 -1.78 4.75 -10.70
CA ALA A 195 -2.97 4.93 -9.88
C ALA A 195 -3.27 3.66 -9.06
N THR A 196 -3.91 3.85 -7.89
CA THR A 196 -4.46 2.75 -7.11
C THR A 196 -5.96 2.94 -6.92
N ALA A 197 -6.69 1.82 -6.85
CA ALA A 197 -8.12 1.80 -6.57
C ALA A 197 -8.50 0.56 -5.76
N ASN A 198 -9.45 0.72 -4.84
CA ASN A 198 -10.04 -0.39 -4.13
C ASN A 198 -11.28 -0.91 -4.88
N THR A 199 -11.42 -2.23 -5.00
CA THR A 199 -12.52 -2.83 -5.76
C THR A 199 -13.81 -2.99 -4.96
N ARG A 200 -13.76 -2.91 -3.62
CA ARG A 200 -14.88 -3.19 -2.72
C ARG A 200 -15.14 -2.12 -1.66
N ASP A 201 -14.55 -0.94 -1.79
CA ASP A 201 -14.72 0.13 -0.81
C ASP A 201 -16.09 0.80 -0.95
N ARG A 202 -16.73 1.14 0.19
CA ARG A 202 -17.93 2.00 0.20
C ARG A 202 -17.50 3.44 -0.04
N GLY A 203 -18.27 4.20 -0.85
CA GLY A 203 -17.95 5.60 -1.16
C GLY A 203 -16.90 5.77 -2.26
N VAL A 204 -16.71 4.77 -3.12
CA VAL A 204 -15.96 4.90 -4.36
C VAL A 204 -16.89 5.26 -5.51
N ASN A 205 -16.38 6.07 -6.42
CA ASN A 205 -17.05 6.44 -7.67
C ASN A 205 -16.55 5.52 -8.79
N ASP A 206 -17.47 5.11 -9.66
CA ASP A 206 -17.10 4.36 -10.85
C ASP A 206 -16.27 5.23 -11.80
N MET A 207 -15.17 4.65 -12.28
CA MET A 207 -14.39 5.29 -13.34
C MET A 207 -15.13 5.23 -14.66
N SER A 208 -15.16 6.34 -15.40
CA SER A 208 -15.73 6.39 -16.76
C SER A 208 -15.00 5.42 -17.69
N ALA A 209 -15.71 4.90 -18.71
CA ALA A 209 -15.10 4.05 -19.72
C ALA A 209 -13.97 4.77 -20.48
N ALA A 210 -14.07 6.09 -20.62
CA ALA A 210 -13.04 6.91 -21.23
C ALA A 210 -11.76 6.92 -20.39
N LEU A 211 -11.86 7.08 -19.08
CA LEU A 211 -10.70 7.03 -18.20
C LEU A 211 -10.10 5.62 -18.11
N LYS A 212 -10.94 4.58 -17.96
CA LYS A 212 -10.47 3.18 -17.93
C LYS A 212 -9.61 2.81 -19.15
N ARG A 213 -9.92 3.33 -20.33
CA ARG A 213 -9.14 3.08 -21.56
C ARG A 213 -7.72 3.67 -21.56
N ARG A 214 -7.41 4.65 -20.69
CA ARG A 214 -6.08 5.27 -20.53
C ARG A 214 -5.17 4.49 -19.60
N PHE A 215 -5.77 3.58 -18.84
CA PHE A 215 -5.03 2.71 -17.93
C PHE A 215 -4.83 1.30 -18.51
N ASN A 216 -3.72 0.70 -18.14
CA ASN A 216 -3.60 -0.75 -18.10
C ASN A 216 -3.85 -1.19 -16.65
N MET A 217 -4.89 -2.01 -16.45
CA MET A 217 -5.33 -2.43 -15.12
C MET A 217 -4.65 -3.74 -14.74
N VAL A 218 -4.06 -3.75 -13.55
CA VAL A 218 -3.48 -4.95 -12.93
C VAL A 218 -4.16 -5.19 -11.58
N VAL A 219 -4.77 -6.37 -11.44
CA VAL A 219 -5.44 -6.79 -10.21
C VAL A 219 -4.42 -7.49 -9.31
N LEU A 220 -4.16 -6.94 -8.13
CA LEU A 220 -3.32 -7.57 -7.13
C LEU A 220 -4.19 -8.49 -6.26
N PRO A 221 -3.97 -9.81 -6.30
CA PRO A 221 -4.74 -10.75 -5.51
C PRO A 221 -4.33 -10.70 -4.02
N SER A 222 -5.24 -11.08 -3.15
CA SER A 222 -4.91 -11.43 -1.77
C SER A 222 -3.97 -12.64 -1.73
N PRO A 223 -3.15 -12.80 -0.68
CA PRO A 223 -2.23 -13.94 -0.57
C PRO A 223 -2.95 -15.28 -0.75
N LYS A 224 -2.40 -16.14 -1.63
CA LYS A 224 -3.02 -17.39 -2.06
C LYS A 224 -3.29 -18.35 -0.90
N ASP A 225 -2.29 -18.52 -0.04
CA ASP A 225 -2.30 -19.48 1.06
C ASP A 225 -1.77 -18.85 2.35
N ILE A 226 -1.90 -19.58 3.45
CA ILE A 226 -1.49 -19.11 4.77
C ILE A 226 0.03 -18.90 4.85
N GLU A 227 0.83 -19.76 4.22
CA GLU A 227 2.30 -19.71 4.28
C GLU A 227 2.82 -18.46 3.56
N THR A 228 2.25 -18.13 2.40
CA THR A 228 2.55 -16.89 1.68
C THR A 228 2.20 -15.67 2.53
N GLU A 229 1.03 -15.67 3.18
CA GLU A 229 0.60 -14.55 4.03
C GLU A 229 1.49 -14.42 5.28
N MET A 230 1.87 -15.53 5.91
CA MET A 230 2.84 -15.56 7.01
C MET A 230 4.20 -15.00 6.60
N SER A 231 4.70 -15.39 5.43
CA SER A 231 5.96 -14.87 4.91
C SER A 231 5.93 -13.34 4.73
N ILE A 232 4.85 -12.79 4.17
CA ILE A 232 4.65 -11.36 4.01
C ILE A 232 4.62 -10.66 5.37
N VAL A 233 3.83 -11.19 6.31
CA VAL A 233 3.66 -10.60 7.64
C VAL A 233 4.97 -10.62 8.42
N ASN A 234 5.67 -11.77 8.47
CA ASN A 234 6.94 -11.91 9.17
C ASN A 234 7.99 -10.93 8.61
N GLN A 235 8.10 -10.83 7.29
CA GLN A 235 9.04 -9.90 6.67
C GLN A 235 8.72 -8.43 7.05
N ARG A 236 7.44 -8.04 7.00
CA ARG A 236 7.04 -6.66 7.29
C ARG A 236 7.15 -6.32 8.77
N VAL A 237 6.72 -7.21 9.64
CA VAL A 237 6.88 -7.05 11.10
C VAL A 237 8.37 -6.94 11.47
N GLY A 238 9.24 -7.78 10.89
CA GLY A 238 10.68 -7.69 11.07
C GLY A 238 11.29 -6.35 10.61
N GLN A 239 10.80 -5.77 9.50
CA GLN A 239 11.22 -4.45 9.03
C GLN A 239 10.74 -3.32 9.95
N LEU A 240 9.52 -3.44 10.49
CA LEU A 240 8.94 -2.43 11.38
C LEU A 240 9.52 -2.52 12.80
N SER A 241 9.86 -3.71 13.26
CA SER A 241 10.45 -3.92 14.59
C SER A 241 11.74 -3.12 14.83
N SER A 242 12.56 -2.97 13.78
CA SER A 242 13.79 -2.17 13.85
C SER A 242 13.55 -0.66 14.09
N ARG A 243 12.30 -0.20 13.95
CA ARG A 243 11.88 1.19 14.18
C ARG A 243 11.18 1.38 15.52
N LEU A 244 10.86 0.28 16.20
CA LEU A 244 10.26 0.34 17.55
C LEU A 244 11.37 0.58 18.57
N ASP A 245 11.27 1.66 19.33
CA ASP A 245 12.15 1.93 20.48
C ASP A 245 11.73 1.10 21.70
N THR A 246 11.41 -0.19 21.51
CA THR A 246 10.99 -1.12 22.55
C THR A 246 11.86 -2.36 22.53
N ASN A 247 12.11 -2.93 23.71
CA ASN A 247 12.89 -4.16 23.84
C ASN A 247 12.01 -5.40 23.68
N SER A 248 11.42 -5.57 22.48
CA SER A 248 10.54 -6.70 22.18
C SER A 248 11.15 -7.64 21.14
N ALA A 249 11.00 -8.94 21.39
CA ALA A 249 11.34 -9.98 20.42
C ALA A 249 10.32 -10.01 19.28
N LEU A 250 10.74 -10.52 18.11
CA LEU A 250 9.80 -10.80 17.02
C LEU A 250 8.76 -11.83 17.46
N PRO A 251 7.49 -11.71 17.03
CA PRO A 251 6.46 -12.67 17.36
C PRO A 251 6.85 -14.07 16.89
N GLY A 252 6.70 -15.06 17.76
CA GLY A 252 6.94 -16.45 17.39
C GLY A 252 6.00 -16.91 16.27
N GLU A 253 6.46 -17.86 15.44
CA GLU A 253 5.68 -18.37 14.29
C GLU A 253 4.27 -18.82 14.68
N ARG A 254 4.11 -19.42 15.87
CA ARG A 254 2.82 -19.84 16.41
C ARG A 254 1.85 -18.67 16.62
N ILE A 255 2.32 -17.55 17.13
CA ILE A 255 1.52 -16.34 17.33
C ILE A 255 1.07 -15.77 15.97
N VAL A 256 2.00 -15.63 15.05
CA VAL A 256 1.71 -15.15 13.68
C VAL A 256 0.67 -16.05 13.00
N ARG A 257 0.84 -17.36 13.08
CA ARG A 257 -0.08 -18.36 12.52
C ARG A 257 -1.48 -18.23 13.10
N LYS A 258 -1.63 -18.04 14.41
CA LYS A 258 -2.93 -17.83 15.08
C LYS A 258 -3.64 -16.59 14.50
N VAL A 259 -2.96 -15.46 14.46
CA VAL A 259 -3.53 -14.19 13.93
C VAL A 259 -4.00 -14.36 12.48
N ILE A 260 -3.12 -14.91 11.62
CA ILE A 260 -3.44 -15.08 10.20
C ILE A 260 -4.57 -16.10 10.01
N THR A 261 -4.60 -17.18 10.80
CA THR A 261 -5.69 -18.15 10.75
C THR A 261 -7.03 -17.49 11.04
N ILE A 262 -7.15 -16.74 12.14
CA ILE A 262 -8.37 -16.02 12.51
C ILE A 262 -8.78 -15.05 11.40
N PHE A 263 -7.85 -14.26 10.90
CA PHE A 263 -8.12 -13.28 9.86
C PHE A 263 -8.62 -13.93 8.57
N ARG A 264 -8.00 -15.02 8.15
CA ARG A 264 -8.42 -15.75 6.94
C ARG A 264 -9.79 -16.40 7.11
N GLU A 265 -10.04 -17.05 8.24
CA GLU A 265 -11.32 -17.71 8.49
C GLU A 265 -12.49 -16.73 8.52
N LEU A 266 -12.33 -15.61 9.24
CA LEU A 266 -13.35 -14.56 9.30
C LEU A 266 -13.51 -13.82 7.97
N ARG A 267 -12.43 -13.54 7.24
CA ARG A 267 -12.45 -12.88 5.93
C ARG A 267 -13.10 -13.74 4.86
N ASN A 268 -12.81 -15.05 4.87
CA ASN A 268 -13.32 -15.98 3.86
C ASN A 268 -14.71 -16.55 4.22
N GLY A 269 -15.19 -16.31 5.43
CA GLY A 269 -16.46 -16.83 5.90
C GLY A 269 -16.46 -18.36 6.13
N GLN A 270 -15.29 -18.97 6.32
CA GLN A 270 -15.12 -20.41 6.43
C GLN A 270 -13.82 -20.76 7.17
N THR A 271 -13.84 -21.83 7.99
CA THR A 271 -12.62 -22.37 8.62
C THR A 271 -11.63 -22.89 7.58
N LEU A 272 -10.33 -22.89 7.90
CA LEU A 272 -9.27 -23.32 6.98
C LEU A 272 -9.42 -24.78 6.53
N ASP A 273 -10.01 -25.64 7.34
CA ASP A 273 -10.30 -27.04 7.02
C ASP A 273 -11.61 -27.23 6.21
N ASN A 274 -12.28 -26.14 5.86
CA ASN A 274 -13.55 -26.07 5.13
C ASN A 274 -14.74 -26.83 5.80
N ARG A 275 -14.64 -27.14 7.11
CA ARG A 275 -15.65 -27.89 7.80
C ARG A 275 -16.81 -27.04 8.34
N GLN A 276 -16.53 -25.76 8.63
CA GLN A 276 -17.50 -24.89 9.26
C GLN A 276 -17.59 -23.54 8.57
N LYS A 277 -18.79 -23.05 8.30
CA LYS A 277 -19.06 -21.69 7.86
C LYS A 277 -18.97 -20.74 9.05
N VAL A 278 -18.38 -19.58 8.82
CA VAL A 278 -18.18 -18.50 9.80
C VAL A 278 -18.81 -17.24 9.23
N LYS A 279 -19.38 -16.39 10.08
CA LYS A 279 -19.83 -15.06 9.65
C LYS A 279 -18.63 -14.13 9.55
N SER A 280 -18.61 -13.31 8.52
CA SER A 280 -17.58 -12.26 8.35
C SER A 280 -18.03 -10.98 9.06
N PRO A 281 -17.13 -10.29 9.80
CA PRO A 281 -17.43 -9.00 10.41
C PRO A 281 -17.55 -7.89 9.33
N SER A 282 -18.00 -6.73 9.75
CA SER A 282 -18.16 -5.56 8.86
C SER A 282 -16.81 -5.01 8.35
N GLY A 283 -15.77 -5.15 9.16
CA GLY A 283 -14.40 -4.74 8.82
C GLY A 283 -13.68 -5.73 7.91
N ILE A 284 -12.74 -5.23 7.13
CA ILE A 284 -11.89 -6.06 6.27
C ILE A 284 -10.66 -6.45 7.07
N LEU A 285 -10.54 -7.74 7.39
CA LEU A 285 -9.37 -8.30 8.07
C LEU A 285 -8.24 -8.56 7.07
N SER A 286 -7.52 -7.48 6.73
CA SER A 286 -6.47 -7.50 5.71
C SER A 286 -5.10 -7.93 6.29
N THR A 287 -4.19 -8.34 5.39
CA THR A 287 -2.79 -8.62 5.76
C THR A 287 -2.11 -7.39 6.40
N ALA A 288 -2.46 -6.17 5.97
CA ALA A 288 -1.95 -4.93 6.57
C ALA A 288 -2.42 -4.76 8.03
N GLU A 289 -3.67 -5.11 8.34
CA GLU A 289 -4.17 -5.08 9.71
C GLU A 289 -3.49 -6.15 10.59
N ALA A 290 -3.20 -7.33 10.05
CA ALA A 290 -2.43 -8.36 10.76
C ALA A 290 -1.02 -7.86 11.12
N ILE A 291 -0.35 -7.16 10.20
CA ILE A 291 0.95 -6.53 10.44
C ILE A 291 0.84 -5.48 11.56
N SER A 292 -0.16 -4.60 11.48
CA SER A 292 -0.38 -3.55 12.49
C SER A 292 -0.68 -4.14 13.87
N LEU A 293 -1.52 -5.18 13.93
CA LEU A 293 -1.85 -5.89 15.15
C LEU A 293 -0.60 -6.47 15.80
N LEU A 294 0.19 -7.22 15.06
CA LEU A 294 1.40 -7.85 15.57
C LEU A 294 2.46 -6.82 16.00
N THR A 295 2.60 -5.73 15.24
CA THR A 295 3.51 -4.63 15.61
C THR A 295 3.06 -3.95 16.92
N ASN A 296 1.76 -3.74 17.11
CA ASN A 296 1.20 -3.21 18.35
C ASN A 296 1.39 -4.18 19.53
N SER A 297 1.17 -5.49 19.31
CA SER A 297 1.41 -6.52 20.33
C SER A 297 2.88 -6.59 20.74
N MET A 298 3.82 -6.36 19.81
CA MET A 298 5.24 -6.23 20.16
C MET A 298 5.49 -5.01 21.07
N ALA A 299 4.85 -3.87 20.77
CA ALA A 299 4.99 -2.68 21.60
C ALA A 299 4.42 -2.91 23.01
N LEU A 300 3.29 -3.62 23.13
CA LEU A 300 2.71 -4.01 24.42
C LEU A 300 3.66 -4.92 25.20
N ALA A 301 4.13 -6.00 24.59
CA ALA A 301 5.05 -6.95 25.22
C ALA A 301 6.35 -6.29 25.67
N GLY A 302 6.93 -5.41 24.85
CA GLY A 302 8.18 -4.74 25.14
C GLY A 302 8.08 -3.59 26.16
N SER A 303 6.92 -2.94 26.27
CA SER A 303 6.72 -1.80 27.17
C SER A 303 6.11 -2.19 28.51
N PHE A 304 5.24 -3.19 28.54
CA PHE A 304 4.44 -3.55 29.72
C PHE A 304 4.54 -5.03 30.10
N GLY A 305 5.14 -5.86 29.27
CA GLY A 305 5.26 -7.31 29.45
C GLY A 305 6.70 -7.79 29.61
N SER A 306 6.92 -9.05 29.27
CA SER A 306 8.23 -9.72 29.36
C SER A 306 9.17 -9.43 28.17
N GLY A 307 8.71 -8.73 27.14
CA GLY A 307 9.41 -8.57 25.86
C GLY A 307 9.09 -9.65 24.83
N GLU A 308 8.43 -10.74 25.20
CA GLU A 308 7.95 -11.79 24.30
C GLU A 308 6.45 -11.64 24.07
N VAL A 309 6.02 -11.64 22.80
CA VAL A 309 4.60 -11.52 22.43
C VAL A 309 3.83 -12.76 22.86
N SER A 310 2.84 -12.58 23.71
CA SER A 310 1.97 -13.62 24.25
C SER A 310 0.59 -13.66 23.58
N ASP A 311 -0.21 -14.67 23.94
CA ASP A 311 -1.62 -14.78 23.52
C ASP A 311 -2.46 -13.59 24.09
N GLU A 312 -2.11 -13.06 25.26
CA GLU A 312 -2.78 -11.91 25.88
C GLU A 312 -2.53 -10.63 25.09
N ASP A 313 -1.29 -10.42 24.63
CA ASP A 313 -0.93 -9.23 23.86
C ASP A 313 -1.67 -9.14 22.52
N ILE A 314 -1.93 -10.30 21.88
CA ILE A 314 -2.67 -10.31 20.62
C ILE A 314 -4.20 -10.28 20.80
N ALA A 315 -4.73 -10.68 21.97
CA ALA A 315 -6.16 -10.75 22.21
C ALA A 315 -6.86 -9.40 22.09
N ALA A 316 -6.32 -8.35 22.71
CA ALA A 316 -6.85 -6.99 22.63
C ALA A 316 -6.80 -6.46 21.18
N GLY A 317 -5.69 -6.70 20.48
CA GLY A 317 -5.56 -6.35 19.06
C GLY A 317 -6.55 -7.06 18.16
N LEU A 318 -6.81 -8.35 18.40
CA LEU A 318 -7.81 -9.15 17.67
C LEU A 318 -9.22 -8.61 17.88
N GLN A 319 -9.59 -8.32 19.14
CA GLN A 319 -10.90 -7.74 19.45
C GLN A 319 -11.09 -6.40 18.72
N GLY A 320 -10.13 -5.49 18.80
CA GLY A 320 -10.19 -4.20 18.13
C GLY A 320 -10.13 -4.27 16.60
N ALA A 321 -9.52 -5.33 16.04
CA ALA A 321 -9.53 -5.56 14.60
C ALA A 321 -10.89 -6.08 14.09
N VAL A 322 -11.55 -6.96 14.86
CA VAL A 322 -12.80 -7.61 14.47
C VAL A 322 -14.00 -6.73 14.78
N ILE A 323 -14.04 -6.13 15.99
CA ILE A 323 -15.16 -5.28 16.43
C ILE A 323 -14.84 -3.82 16.07
N LYS A 324 -15.34 -3.37 14.93
CA LYS A 324 -15.08 -1.99 14.47
C LYS A 324 -16.18 -1.01 14.90
N ASN A 325 -17.46 -1.39 14.83
CA ASN A 325 -18.55 -0.43 14.96
C ASN A 325 -19.84 -0.96 15.58
N ASP A 326 -19.97 -2.23 16.02
CA ASP A 326 -21.31 -2.76 16.03
C ASP A 326 -21.50 -3.93 16.97
N GLU A 327 -22.62 -3.96 17.66
CA GLU A 327 -23.18 -5.10 18.36
C GLU A 327 -23.14 -6.37 17.50
N LYS A 328 -23.35 -6.23 16.19
CA LYS A 328 -23.28 -7.31 15.23
C LYS A 328 -21.88 -7.92 15.10
N ASP A 329 -20.85 -7.10 15.03
CA ASP A 329 -19.46 -7.58 14.99
C ASP A 329 -19.08 -8.25 16.32
N ARG A 330 -19.56 -7.72 17.45
CA ARG A 330 -19.39 -8.34 18.78
C ARG A 330 -20.03 -9.72 18.83
N GLN A 331 -21.25 -9.90 18.30
CA GLN A 331 -21.91 -11.19 18.19
C GLN A 331 -21.13 -12.17 17.30
N ILE A 332 -20.67 -11.71 16.13
CA ILE A 332 -19.85 -12.52 15.21
C ILE A 332 -18.57 -13.00 15.89
N TRP A 333 -17.89 -12.09 16.61
CA TRP A 333 -16.68 -12.45 17.35
C TRP A 333 -16.97 -13.47 18.46
N SER A 334 -18.01 -13.26 19.24
CA SER A 334 -18.46 -14.22 20.28
C SER A 334 -18.80 -15.58 19.68
N GLU A 335 -19.54 -15.64 18.57
CA GLU A 335 -19.84 -16.88 17.86
C GLU A 335 -18.56 -17.58 17.39
N TYR A 336 -17.62 -16.85 16.82
CA TYR A 336 -16.34 -17.40 16.36
C TYR A 336 -15.52 -17.99 17.51
N LEU A 337 -15.42 -17.27 18.62
CA LEU A 337 -14.72 -17.75 19.81
C LEU A 337 -15.30 -19.06 20.32
N ASN A 338 -16.61 -19.11 20.52
CA ASN A 338 -17.28 -20.27 21.14
C ASN A 338 -17.42 -21.49 20.22
N ASN A 339 -17.67 -21.26 18.92
CA ASN A 339 -17.99 -22.35 17.99
C ASN A 339 -16.76 -22.82 17.19
N VAL A 340 -15.70 -21.99 17.08
CA VAL A 340 -14.51 -22.31 16.30
C VAL A 340 -13.27 -22.35 17.18
N MET A 341 -12.88 -21.22 17.79
CA MET A 341 -11.60 -21.13 18.50
C MET A 341 -11.52 -22.10 19.68
N LYS A 342 -12.60 -22.22 20.46
CA LYS A 342 -12.70 -23.16 21.60
C LYS A 342 -12.43 -24.61 21.20
N LEU A 343 -12.73 -24.99 19.96
CA LEU A 343 -12.60 -26.35 19.45
C LEU A 343 -11.25 -26.65 18.78
N LYS A 344 -10.38 -25.63 18.61
CA LYS A 344 -9.07 -25.79 17.94
C LYS A 344 -7.99 -26.52 18.77
N GLY A 345 -8.28 -26.88 20.02
CA GLY A 345 -7.36 -27.63 20.87
C GLY A 345 -6.63 -26.81 21.93
N SER A 346 -5.76 -27.49 22.70
CA SER A 346 -5.15 -26.91 23.92
C SER A 346 -4.24 -25.70 23.64
N GLU A 347 -3.61 -25.64 22.47
CA GLU A 347 -2.71 -24.54 22.08
C GLU A 347 -3.45 -23.21 21.87
N TRP A 348 -4.77 -23.22 21.65
CA TRP A 348 -5.61 -22.04 21.48
C TRP A 348 -6.27 -21.58 22.78
N ARG A 349 -6.16 -22.38 23.85
CA ARG A 349 -6.90 -22.16 25.10
C ARG A 349 -6.60 -20.82 25.75
N ASN A 350 -5.32 -20.44 25.82
CA ASN A 350 -4.92 -19.17 26.43
C ASN A 350 -5.52 -18.01 25.65
N LEU A 351 -5.35 -17.98 24.32
CA LEU A 351 -5.91 -16.95 23.48
C LEU A 351 -7.44 -16.86 23.60
N TYR A 352 -8.13 -18.03 23.60
CA TYR A 352 -9.57 -18.08 23.82
C TYR A 352 -9.99 -17.43 25.14
N ASN A 353 -9.31 -17.77 26.23
CA ASN A 353 -9.62 -17.24 27.55
C ASN A 353 -9.41 -15.72 27.61
N SER A 354 -8.28 -15.23 27.12
CA SER A 354 -7.98 -13.79 27.08
C SER A 354 -8.99 -13.01 26.24
N CYS A 355 -9.39 -13.55 25.07
CA CYS A 355 -10.45 -12.94 24.26
C CYS A 355 -11.82 -12.95 24.93
N GLN A 356 -12.15 -14.00 25.70
CA GLN A 356 -13.43 -14.11 26.43
C GLN A 356 -13.48 -13.12 27.62
N GLU A 357 -12.38 -12.88 28.30
CA GLU A 357 -12.30 -11.87 29.37
C GLU A 357 -12.58 -10.48 28.83
N LEU A 358 -11.91 -10.11 27.75
CA LEU A 358 -12.09 -8.81 27.10
C LEU A 358 -13.51 -8.59 26.50
N LEU A 359 -14.27 -9.65 26.23
CA LEU A 359 -15.65 -9.51 25.77
C LEU A 359 -16.64 -9.21 26.89
N LYS A 360 -16.28 -9.51 28.16
CA LYS A 360 -17.16 -9.26 29.29
C LYS A 360 -17.14 -7.81 29.76
N ASP A 361 -16.01 -7.13 29.49
CA ASP A 361 -15.84 -5.71 29.74
C ASP A 361 -16.42 -4.85 28.61
#